data_d912678fdbada28de9bb5a1e7707fd82
#
_entry.id   d912678fdbada28de9bb5a1e7707fd82
#
_cell.length_a   1.000
_cell.length_b   1.000
_cell.length_c   1.000
_cell.angle_alpha   90.00
_cell.angle_beta   90.00
_cell.angle_gamma   90.00
#
_symmetry.space_group_name_H-M   'P 1'
#
loop_
_entity.id
_entity.type
_entity.pdbx_description
1 polymer ?
#
loop_
_entity_poly.entity_id
_entity_poly.type
_entity_poly.pdbx_seq_one_letter_code
_entity_poly.pdbx_strand_id
1 'polypeptide(L)'
;MNQILTFQLHRISLNAGVPENSGIFRNASISEDFEVHGVLQFSLSNLPAQARANLSAILAEKQNLINKAIPGFTMKEDSILIVEENSFISSEKEAAYRQFLEKLLQTAHARKWVVPNRKNTSSGASEKYRFRIWLNQLGLKGAEYASTRKLLTGNLSGSSAYSSQEKMEAYNKKRREARQHERNTEARFFIPL
;
A
#
# COMPACT_ATOMS: atom_id res chain seq x y z
N MET A 1 -17.51 19.13 15.30
CA MET A 1 -16.36 18.80 16.15
C MET A 1 -15.56 17.68 15.50
N ASN A 2 -14.44 18.02 14.87
CA ASN A 2 -13.54 17.03 14.29
C ASN A 2 -12.75 16.38 15.44
N GLN A 3 -13.16 15.18 15.85
CA GLN A 3 -12.30 14.35 16.67
C GLN A 3 -11.12 13.91 15.79
N ILE A 4 -9.96 14.48 16.04
CA ILE A 4 -8.68 14.05 15.49
C ILE A 4 -8.45 12.67 16.11
N LEU A 5 -8.58 11.61 15.27
CA LEU A 5 -8.21 10.25 15.65
C LEU A 5 -6.70 10.26 15.92
N THR A 6 -6.32 10.30 17.18
CA THR A 6 -4.92 10.27 17.59
C THR A 6 -4.45 8.82 17.54
N PHE A 7 -3.63 8.49 16.55
CA PHE A 7 -3.03 7.16 16.43
C PHE A 7 -1.74 7.11 17.23
N GLN A 8 -1.65 6.17 18.16
CA GLN A 8 -0.39 5.86 18.82
C GLN A 8 0.37 4.85 17.98
N LEU A 9 1.50 5.29 17.45
CA LEU A 9 2.44 4.44 16.74
C LEU A 9 3.44 3.89 17.74
N HIS A 10 3.45 2.59 17.95
CA HIS A 10 4.50 1.94 18.71
C HIS A 10 5.46 1.24 17.74
N ARG A 11 6.70 1.74 17.68
CA ARG A 11 7.80 0.96 17.10
C ARG A 11 8.20 -0.10 18.14
N ILE A 12 7.86 -1.33 17.87
CA ILE A 12 8.34 -2.45 18.68
C ILE A 12 9.58 -3.00 17.98
N SER A 13 10.76 -2.63 18.47
CA SER A 13 11.96 -3.39 18.19
C SER A 13 11.88 -4.66 19.03
N LEU A 14 11.57 -5.78 18.42
CA LEU A 14 11.71 -7.09 19.07
C LEU A 14 13.20 -7.44 19.12
N ASN A 15 13.92 -6.82 20.06
CA ASN A 15 15.16 -7.38 20.53
C ASN A 15 14.79 -8.59 21.40
N ALA A 16 15.00 -9.79 20.88
CA ALA A 16 14.97 -10.99 21.71
C ALA A 16 16.02 -10.83 22.82
N GLY A 17 15.52 -10.60 24.03
CA GLY A 17 16.12 -10.87 25.31
C GLY A 17 17.64 -10.65 25.47
N VAL A 18 18.06 -9.42 25.70
CA VAL A 18 19.26 -9.19 26.52
C VAL A 18 18.77 -8.72 27.87
N PRO A 19 18.95 -9.50 28.97
CA PRO A 19 18.64 -9.00 30.31
C PRO A 19 19.62 -7.87 30.66
N GLU A 20 19.06 -6.70 31.02
CA GLU A 20 19.82 -5.62 31.64
C GLU A 20 20.34 -6.09 33.00
N ASN A 21 21.42 -6.82 33.04
CA ASN A 21 22.37 -6.92 34.15
C ASN A 21 23.36 -8.08 33.92
N SER A 22 24.46 -7.79 33.27
CA SER A 22 25.75 -8.39 33.64
C SER A 22 26.85 -7.77 32.76
N GLY A 23 27.63 -6.91 33.36
CA GLY A 23 28.95 -6.62 32.83
C GLY A 23 29.72 -7.96 32.73
N ILE A 24 30.24 -8.20 31.55
CA ILE A 24 31.20 -9.23 31.11
C ILE A 24 30.63 -9.95 29.88
N PHE A 25 30.70 -9.34 28.70
CA PHE A 25 30.82 -10.11 27.45
C PHE A 25 31.73 -9.35 26.47
N ARG A 26 33.04 -9.52 26.66
CA ARG A 26 33.97 -9.44 25.55
C ARG A 26 33.99 -10.84 24.92
N ASN A 27 33.79 -10.89 23.61
CA ASN A 27 33.84 -12.09 22.77
C ASN A 27 32.60 -13.00 22.85
N ALA A 28 31.43 -12.51 22.41
CA ALA A 28 30.43 -13.37 21.81
C ALA A 28 30.52 -13.21 20.29
N SER A 29 30.91 -14.26 19.58
CA SER A 29 30.73 -14.38 18.15
C SER A 29 29.24 -14.16 17.87
N ILE A 30 28.95 -13.10 17.12
CA ILE A 30 27.60 -12.78 16.64
C ILE A 30 27.23 -13.94 15.72
N SER A 31 26.35 -14.83 16.19
CA SER A 31 25.69 -15.79 15.30
C SER A 31 24.85 -15.04 14.28
N GLU A 32 25.04 -15.36 13.01
CA GLU A 32 24.49 -14.65 11.83
C GLU A 32 22.96 -14.76 11.66
N ASP A 33 22.21 -15.19 12.65
CA ASP A 33 20.77 -15.44 12.58
C ASP A 33 19.93 -14.42 13.38
N PHE A 34 20.31 -13.13 13.38
CA PHE A 34 19.44 -12.09 13.89
C PHE A 34 18.46 -11.64 12.80
N GLU A 35 17.30 -12.26 12.77
CA GLU A 35 16.18 -11.75 11.98
C GLU A 35 15.71 -10.40 12.54
N VAL A 36 15.97 -9.33 11.81
CA VAL A 36 15.53 -7.98 12.18
C VAL A 36 14.13 -7.77 11.61
N HIS A 37 13.14 -7.73 12.48
CA HIS A 37 11.75 -7.45 12.08
C HIS A 37 11.40 -5.97 12.35
N GLY A 38 10.92 -5.29 11.32
CA GLY A 38 10.26 -3.99 11.47
C GLY A 38 8.78 -4.20 11.77
N VAL A 39 8.31 -3.74 12.93
CA VAL A 39 6.89 -3.86 13.31
C VAL A 39 6.27 -2.49 13.50
N LEU A 40 5.17 -2.22 12.81
CA LEU A 40 4.30 -1.07 13.03
C LEU A 40 2.98 -1.55 13.62
N GLN A 41 2.59 -0.98 14.75
CA GLN A 41 1.31 -1.25 15.38
C GLN A 41 0.45 0.01 15.43
N PHE A 42 -0.80 -0.12 14.99
CA PHE A 42 -1.81 0.94 15.02
C PHE A 42 -2.95 0.50 15.92
N SER A 43 -3.19 1.23 17.01
CA SER A 43 -4.28 0.92 17.94
C SER A 43 -5.64 1.30 17.34
N LEU A 44 -6.63 0.43 17.53
CA LEU A 44 -8.04 0.63 17.15
C LEU A 44 -8.93 0.86 18.37
N SER A 45 -8.37 0.99 19.57
CA SER A 45 -9.11 1.06 20.85
C SER A 45 -10.15 2.18 20.87
N ASN A 46 -9.86 3.31 20.23
CA ASN A 46 -10.75 4.46 20.17
C ASN A 46 -11.73 4.45 18.99
N LEU A 47 -11.73 3.35 18.19
CA LEU A 47 -12.62 3.27 17.04
C LEU A 47 -14.02 2.77 17.49
N PRO A 48 -15.11 3.48 17.14
CA PRO A 48 -16.48 3.03 17.45
C PRO A 48 -16.77 1.64 16.88
N ALA A 49 -17.61 0.85 17.55
CA ALA A 49 -17.93 -0.52 17.14
C ALA A 49 -18.44 -0.60 15.68
N GLN A 50 -19.28 0.35 15.27
CA GLN A 50 -19.77 0.43 13.88
C GLN A 50 -18.65 0.66 12.88
N ALA A 51 -17.70 1.57 13.20
CA ALA A 51 -16.56 1.85 12.33
C ALA A 51 -15.60 0.65 12.26
N ARG A 52 -15.45 -0.10 13.36
CA ARG A 52 -14.67 -1.34 13.42
C ARG A 52 -15.28 -2.43 12.54
N ALA A 53 -16.61 -2.61 12.60
CA ALA A 53 -17.32 -3.53 11.72
C ALA A 53 -17.19 -3.14 10.23
N ASN A 54 -17.30 -1.84 9.92
CA ASN A 54 -17.07 -1.32 8.57
C ASN A 54 -15.65 -1.57 8.09
N LEU A 55 -14.66 -1.35 8.95
CA LEU A 55 -13.25 -1.60 8.66
C LEU A 55 -13.01 -3.07 8.31
N SER A 56 -13.53 -3.99 9.15
CA SER A 56 -13.44 -5.44 8.92
C SER A 56 -14.06 -5.83 7.58
N ALA A 57 -15.22 -5.31 7.24
CA ALA A 57 -15.87 -5.58 5.95
C ALA A 57 -15.07 -5.05 4.75
N ILE A 58 -14.50 -3.84 4.86
CA ILE A 58 -13.64 -3.27 3.81
C ILE A 58 -12.39 -4.13 3.61
N LEU A 59 -11.74 -4.52 4.69
CA LEU A 59 -10.53 -5.34 4.64
C LEU A 59 -10.82 -6.73 4.08
N ALA A 60 -11.91 -7.38 4.49
CA ALA A 60 -12.32 -8.69 3.96
C ALA A 60 -12.55 -8.63 2.45
N GLU A 61 -13.14 -7.55 1.94
CA GLU A 61 -13.36 -7.36 0.49
C GLU A 61 -12.05 -7.25 -0.29
N LYS A 62 -11.03 -6.64 0.28
CA LYS A 62 -9.76 -6.32 -0.40
C LYS A 62 -8.57 -7.15 0.10
N GLN A 63 -8.81 -8.11 0.98
CA GLN A 63 -7.77 -8.87 1.69
C GLN A 63 -6.67 -9.41 0.76
N ASN A 64 -7.04 -10.05 -0.34
CA ASN A 64 -6.06 -10.61 -1.28
C ASN A 64 -5.14 -9.54 -1.89
N LEU A 65 -5.68 -8.36 -2.19
CA LEU A 65 -4.89 -7.27 -2.74
C LEU A 65 -4.02 -6.61 -1.67
N ILE A 66 -4.56 -6.45 -0.46
CA ILE A 66 -3.83 -5.87 0.68
C ILE A 66 -2.66 -6.77 1.06
N ASN A 67 -2.87 -8.08 1.22
CA ASN A 67 -1.82 -9.03 1.60
C ASN A 67 -0.69 -9.08 0.58
N LYS A 68 -1.00 -8.91 -0.71
CA LYS A 68 0.02 -8.80 -1.76
C LYS A 68 0.73 -7.45 -1.77
N ALA A 69 -0.03 -6.36 -1.54
CA ALA A 69 0.50 -5.00 -1.55
C ALA A 69 1.37 -4.70 -0.34
N ILE A 70 0.94 -5.16 0.83
CA ILE A 70 1.56 -4.95 2.13
C ILE A 70 1.73 -6.34 2.78
N PRO A 71 2.82 -7.06 2.47
CA PRO A 71 3.14 -8.31 3.15
C PRO A 71 3.23 -8.08 4.66
N GLY A 72 2.74 -9.03 5.45
CA GLY A 72 2.72 -8.90 6.92
C GLY A 72 1.61 -8.01 7.49
N PHE A 73 0.68 -7.52 6.65
CA PHE A 73 -0.51 -6.82 7.14
C PHE A 73 -1.46 -7.78 7.87
N THR A 74 -1.74 -7.50 9.12
CA THR A 74 -2.65 -8.31 9.95
C THR A 74 -3.56 -7.40 10.77
N MET A 75 -4.87 -7.65 10.71
CA MET A 75 -5.84 -7.00 11.60
C MET A 75 -6.12 -7.93 12.77
N LYS A 76 -5.92 -7.41 13.98
CA LYS A 76 -6.35 -7.98 15.25
C LYS A 76 -7.58 -7.25 15.79
N GLU A 77 -8.13 -7.72 16.89
CA GLU A 77 -9.34 -7.14 17.48
C GLU A 77 -9.20 -5.65 17.79
N ASP A 78 -8.10 -5.26 18.41
CA ASP A 78 -7.84 -3.88 18.86
C ASP A 78 -6.67 -3.19 18.16
N SER A 79 -6.08 -3.81 17.13
CA SER A 79 -4.93 -3.23 16.44
C SER A 79 -4.77 -3.75 15.01
N ILE A 80 -4.07 -2.96 14.22
CA ILE A 80 -3.50 -3.39 12.93
C ILE A 80 -2.00 -3.50 13.12
N LEU A 81 -1.43 -4.61 12.68
CA LEU A 81 0.00 -4.87 12.64
C LEU A 81 0.48 -4.91 11.20
N ILE A 82 1.64 -4.32 10.95
CA ILE A 82 2.39 -4.48 9.70
C ILE A 82 3.79 -4.94 10.10
N VAL A 83 4.16 -6.12 9.66
CA VAL A 83 5.46 -6.74 9.96
C VAL A 83 6.27 -6.85 8.68
N GLU A 84 7.45 -6.26 8.63
CA GLU A 84 8.42 -6.50 7.56
C GLU A 84 9.49 -7.45 8.06
N GLU A 85 9.57 -8.62 7.43
CA GLU A 85 10.60 -9.62 7.70
C GLU A 85 11.93 -9.18 7.09
N ASN A 86 13.03 -9.40 7.81
CA ASN A 86 14.41 -9.15 7.36
C ASN A 86 14.75 -7.71 6.95
N SER A 87 13.94 -6.72 7.36
CA SER A 87 14.25 -5.32 7.08
C SER A 87 13.62 -4.34 8.07
N PHE A 88 14.29 -3.20 8.26
CA PHE A 88 13.67 -2.06 8.94
C PHE A 88 12.66 -1.40 8.01
N ILE A 89 11.53 -0.99 8.57
CA ILE A 89 10.57 -0.17 7.83
C ILE A 89 11.17 1.22 7.64
N SER A 90 11.43 1.60 6.39
CA SER A 90 11.95 2.94 6.09
C SER A 90 10.92 4.02 6.46
N SER A 91 11.40 5.23 6.73
CA SER A 91 10.53 6.37 7.05
C SER A 91 9.50 6.66 5.93
N GLU A 92 9.88 6.44 4.67
CA GLU A 92 8.96 6.60 3.54
C GLU A 92 7.84 5.55 3.55
N LYS A 93 8.17 4.29 3.83
CA LYS A 93 7.18 3.22 3.96
C LYS A 93 6.26 3.46 5.16
N GLU A 94 6.83 3.86 6.30
CA GLU A 94 6.06 4.21 7.50
C GLU A 94 5.05 5.33 7.20
N ALA A 95 5.50 6.41 6.55
CA ALA A 95 4.63 7.50 6.14
C ALA A 95 3.52 7.05 5.18
N ALA A 96 3.86 6.18 4.22
CA ALA A 96 2.89 5.63 3.28
C ALA A 96 1.84 4.74 3.97
N TYR A 97 2.26 3.87 4.89
CA TYR A 97 1.34 3.02 5.67
C TYR A 97 0.45 3.85 6.58
N ARG A 98 1.00 4.90 7.23
CA ARG A 98 0.24 5.82 8.06
C ARG A 98 -0.84 6.53 7.25
N GLN A 99 -0.50 7.13 6.12
CA GLN A 99 -1.45 7.81 5.23
C GLN A 99 -2.54 6.85 4.72
N PHE A 100 -2.16 5.63 4.36
CA PHE A 100 -3.11 4.60 3.92
C PHE A 100 -4.10 4.26 5.02
N LEU A 101 -3.62 3.94 6.22
CA LEU A 101 -4.46 3.56 7.36
C LEU A 101 -5.34 4.72 7.81
N GLU A 102 -4.83 5.93 7.84
CA GLU A 102 -5.62 7.12 8.17
C GLU A 102 -6.83 7.26 7.23
N LYS A 103 -6.62 7.18 5.90
CA LYS A 103 -7.70 7.28 4.92
C LYS A 103 -8.66 6.09 4.99
N LEU A 104 -8.14 4.90 5.24
CA LEU A 104 -8.94 3.70 5.44
C LEU A 104 -9.86 3.84 6.67
N LEU A 105 -9.33 4.29 7.80
CA LEU A 105 -10.08 4.50 9.04
C LEU A 105 -11.08 5.65 8.91
N GLN A 106 -10.72 6.75 8.25
CA GLN A 106 -11.65 7.83 7.91
C GLN A 106 -12.83 7.30 7.08
N THR A 107 -12.55 6.45 6.09
CA THR A 107 -13.60 5.82 5.27
C THR A 107 -14.48 4.88 6.07
N ALA A 108 -13.90 4.07 6.95
CA ALA A 108 -14.64 3.17 7.82
C ALA A 108 -15.54 3.93 8.80
N HIS A 109 -15.06 5.03 9.37
CA HIS A 109 -15.81 5.89 10.27
C HIS A 109 -16.94 6.65 9.58
N ALA A 110 -16.72 7.12 8.33
CA ALA A 110 -17.71 7.87 7.56
C ALA A 110 -18.88 7.00 7.06
N ARG A 111 -18.71 5.67 6.96
CA ARG A 111 -19.76 4.76 6.53
C ARG A 111 -20.84 4.61 7.59
N LYS A 112 -22.11 4.82 7.21
CA LYS A 112 -23.25 4.66 8.11
C LYS A 112 -23.63 3.19 8.36
N TRP A 113 -23.34 2.31 7.39
CA TRP A 113 -23.68 0.88 7.42
C TRP A 113 -22.55 0.02 6.88
N VAL A 114 -22.51 -1.22 7.35
CA VAL A 114 -21.66 -2.26 6.77
C VAL A 114 -22.19 -2.58 5.38
N VAL A 115 -21.38 -2.34 4.35
CA VAL A 115 -21.72 -2.74 2.99
C VAL A 115 -21.30 -4.19 2.80
N PRO A 116 -22.23 -5.12 2.46
CA PRO A 116 -21.87 -6.50 2.20
C PRO A 116 -20.83 -6.61 1.09
N ASN A 117 -19.95 -7.58 1.23
CA ASN A 117 -18.91 -7.87 0.23
C ASN A 117 -19.56 -8.13 -1.15
N ARG A 118 -19.43 -7.20 -2.07
CA ARG A 118 -19.79 -7.43 -3.47
C ARG A 118 -18.67 -8.25 -4.10
N LYS A 119 -18.98 -9.46 -4.55
CA LYS A 119 -18.05 -10.26 -5.36
C LYS A 119 -17.53 -9.38 -6.50
N ASN A 120 -16.27 -8.98 -6.40
CA ASN A 120 -15.61 -8.19 -7.44
C ASN A 120 -15.43 -9.07 -8.68
N THR A 121 -16.38 -9.00 -9.59
CA THR A 121 -16.39 -9.70 -10.87
C THR A 121 -15.53 -9.02 -11.95
N SER A 122 -14.61 -8.13 -11.59
CA SER A 122 -13.66 -7.59 -12.54
C SER A 122 -12.54 -8.61 -12.85
N SER A 123 -12.95 -9.74 -13.41
CA SER A 123 -12.09 -10.71 -14.03
C SER A 123 -11.41 -10.05 -15.24
N GLY A 124 -10.08 -9.88 -15.17
CA GLY A 124 -9.28 -9.34 -16.28
C GLY A 124 -8.51 -8.04 -16.00
N ALA A 125 -8.87 -7.26 -14.99
CA ALA A 125 -8.11 -6.07 -14.65
C ALA A 125 -6.87 -6.41 -13.82
N SER A 126 -5.70 -5.78 -14.12
CA SER A 126 -4.48 -6.00 -13.38
C SER A 126 -4.65 -5.65 -11.90
N GLU A 127 -3.96 -6.37 -11.02
CA GLU A 127 -4.01 -6.16 -9.57
C GLU A 127 -3.59 -4.72 -9.21
N LYS A 128 -2.52 -4.27 -9.83
CA LYS A 128 -1.98 -2.91 -9.64
C LYS A 128 -2.99 -1.83 -10.01
N TYR A 129 -3.71 -1.99 -11.12
CA TYR A 129 -4.76 -1.06 -11.54
C TYR A 129 -5.92 -1.04 -10.55
N ARG A 130 -6.42 -2.24 -10.17
CA ARG A 130 -7.55 -2.38 -9.23
C ARG A 130 -7.23 -1.76 -7.87
N PHE A 131 -6.03 -2.02 -7.36
CA PHE A 131 -5.59 -1.47 -6.07
C PHE A 131 -5.43 0.05 -6.14
N ARG A 132 -4.83 0.58 -7.21
CA ARG A 132 -4.73 2.03 -7.43
C ARG A 132 -6.09 2.72 -7.47
N ILE A 133 -7.08 2.13 -8.16
CA ILE A 133 -8.44 2.69 -8.20
C ILE A 133 -9.04 2.72 -6.79
N TRP A 134 -8.86 1.65 -6.03
CA TRP A 134 -9.33 1.60 -4.65
C TRP A 134 -8.64 2.64 -3.76
N LEU A 135 -7.31 2.83 -3.85
CA LEU A 135 -6.60 3.89 -3.13
C LEU A 135 -7.16 5.29 -3.47
N ASN A 136 -7.49 5.53 -4.74
CA ASN A 136 -8.12 6.78 -5.13
C ASN A 136 -9.53 6.95 -4.53
N GLN A 137 -10.30 5.85 -4.38
CA GLN A 137 -11.61 5.85 -3.72
C GLN A 137 -11.50 6.12 -2.22
N LEU A 138 -10.42 5.68 -1.57
CA LEU A 138 -10.09 6.02 -0.18
C LEU A 138 -9.68 7.48 0.00
N GLY A 139 -9.48 8.23 -1.08
CA GLY A 139 -9.07 9.65 -1.02
C GLY A 139 -7.56 9.87 -1.16
N LEU A 140 -6.77 8.83 -1.44
CA LEU A 140 -5.35 8.96 -1.76
C LEU A 140 -5.16 9.41 -3.22
N LYS A 141 -5.72 10.59 -3.57
CA LYS A 141 -5.67 11.22 -4.89
C LYS A 141 -4.63 12.34 -4.88
N GLY A 142 -4.33 12.87 -6.07
CA GLY A 142 -3.45 14.04 -6.19
C GLY A 142 -1.96 13.69 -6.23
N ALA A 143 -1.14 14.71 -6.43
CA ALA A 143 0.31 14.60 -6.52
C ALA A 143 0.93 14.27 -5.16
N GLU A 144 0.36 14.80 -4.09
CA GLU A 144 0.81 14.62 -2.70
C GLU A 144 0.84 13.15 -2.26
N TYR A 145 -0.05 12.31 -2.82
CA TYR A 145 -0.09 10.87 -2.54
C TYR A 145 0.59 10.00 -3.63
N ALA A 146 1.34 10.61 -4.56
CA ALA A 146 1.94 9.87 -5.67
C ALA A 146 2.98 8.85 -5.18
N SER A 147 3.86 9.25 -4.24
CA SER A 147 4.85 8.39 -3.60
C SER A 147 4.19 7.25 -2.83
N THR A 148 3.17 7.56 -2.02
CA THR A 148 2.39 6.59 -1.26
C THR A 148 1.74 5.55 -2.17
N ARG A 149 1.07 5.98 -3.24
CA ARG A 149 0.49 5.05 -4.22
C ARG A 149 1.55 4.19 -4.90
N LYS A 150 2.71 4.76 -5.25
CA LYS A 150 3.83 4.02 -5.86
C LYS A 150 4.34 2.93 -4.92
N LEU A 151 4.56 3.24 -3.66
CA LEU A 151 4.99 2.28 -2.64
C LEU A 151 3.96 1.17 -2.44
N LEU A 152 2.70 1.53 -2.17
CA LEU A 152 1.64 0.57 -1.91
C LEU A 152 1.29 -0.33 -3.10
N THR A 153 1.55 0.11 -4.32
CA THR A 153 1.32 -0.72 -5.52
C THR A 153 2.58 -1.45 -6.00
N GLY A 154 3.71 -1.27 -5.33
CA GLY A 154 5.01 -1.80 -5.77
C GLY A 154 5.01 -3.32 -5.94
N ASN A 155 4.45 -4.04 -4.97
CA ASN A 155 4.44 -5.51 -4.91
C ASN A 155 3.35 -6.16 -5.77
N LEU A 156 2.48 -5.37 -6.42
CA LEU A 156 1.38 -5.88 -7.21
C LEU A 156 1.77 -6.05 -8.67
N SER A 157 1.18 -7.04 -9.34
CA SER A 157 1.44 -7.34 -10.74
C SER A 157 0.66 -6.44 -11.71
N GLY A 158 1.18 -6.28 -12.91
CA GLY A 158 0.55 -5.60 -14.02
C GLY A 158 0.76 -4.08 -14.07
N SER A 159 -0.03 -3.40 -14.88
CA SER A 159 0.04 -1.95 -15.07
C SER A 159 -0.86 -1.20 -14.12
N SER A 160 -0.38 -0.08 -13.56
CA SER A 160 -1.23 0.83 -12.77
C SER A 160 -2.09 1.75 -13.64
N ALA A 161 -1.73 1.94 -14.91
CA ALA A 161 -2.40 2.87 -15.83
C ALA A 161 -3.54 2.21 -16.61
N TYR A 162 -3.41 0.93 -16.92
CA TYR A 162 -4.34 0.21 -17.79
C TYR A 162 -5.01 -0.94 -17.08
N SER A 163 -6.32 -1.11 -17.35
CA SER A 163 -7.10 -2.19 -16.74
C SER A 163 -6.73 -3.57 -17.30
N SER A 164 -6.25 -3.66 -18.54
CA SER A 164 -5.79 -4.91 -19.16
C SER A 164 -4.53 -4.68 -20.00
N GLN A 165 -3.80 -5.77 -20.27
CA GLN A 165 -2.61 -5.75 -21.12
C GLN A 165 -2.97 -5.35 -22.55
N GLU A 166 -4.08 -5.84 -23.07
CA GLU A 166 -4.58 -5.50 -24.41
C GLU A 166 -4.77 -3.99 -24.60
N LYS A 167 -5.37 -3.32 -23.60
CA LYS A 167 -5.54 -1.84 -23.64
C LYS A 167 -4.20 -1.12 -23.59
N MET A 168 -3.24 -1.63 -22.84
CA MET A 168 -1.88 -1.08 -22.80
C MET A 168 -1.20 -1.24 -24.17
N GLU A 169 -1.29 -2.41 -24.77
CA GLU A 169 -0.68 -2.70 -26.09
C GLU A 169 -1.32 -1.86 -27.19
N ALA A 170 -2.66 -1.75 -27.20
CA ALA A 170 -3.38 -0.91 -28.14
C ALA A 170 -2.98 0.57 -28.05
N TYR A 171 -2.85 1.09 -26.81
CA TYR A 171 -2.38 2.45 -26.60
C TYR A 171 -0.93 2.64 -27.05
N ASN A 172 -0.04 1.72 -26.72
CA ASN A 172 1.37 1.77 -27.10
C ASN A 172 1.53 1.67 -28.63
N LYS A 173 0.72 0.84 -29.31
CA LYS A 173 0.69 0.75 -30.76
C LYS A 173 0.29 2.10 -31.36
N LYS A 174 -0.85 2.66 -30.94
CA LYS A 174 -1.32 3.96 -31.42
C LYS A 174 -0.26 5.08 -31.21
N ARG A 175 0.43 5.08 -30.08
CA ARG A 175 1.48 6.04 -29.78
C ARG A 175 2.71 5.87 -30.66
N ARG A 176 3.10 4.63 -31.00
CA ARG A 176 4.19 4.35 -31.94
C ARG A 176 3.83 4.82 -33.35
N GLU A 177 2.62 4.54 -33.80
CA GLU A 177 2.13 4.97 -35.12
C GLU A 177 2.09 6.50 -35.22
N ALA A 178 1.60 7.20 -34.20
CA ALA A 178 1.60 8.66 -34.15
C ALA A 178 3.02 9.24 -34.27
N ARG A 179 3.99 8.73 -33.51
CA ARG A 179 5.39 9.17 -33.57
C ARG A 179 6.05 8.86 -34.92
N GLN A 180 5.66 7.77 -35.56
CA GLN A 180 6.18 7.41 -36.88
C GLN A 180 5.61 8.35 -37.94
N HIS A 181 4.34 8.72 -37.82
CA HIS A 181 3.71 9.69 -38.71
C HIS A 181 4.36 11.08 -38.57
N GLU A 182 4.60 11.55 -37.35
CA GLU A 182 5.31 12.83 -37.11
C GLU A 182 6.68 12.83 -37.78
N ARG A 183 7.50 11.80 -37.55
CA ARG A 183 8.84 11.68 -38.17
C ARG A 183 8.79 11.65 -39.69
N ASN A 184 7.82 10.95 -40.27
CA ASN A 184 7.67 10.89 -41.74
C ASN A 184 7.20 12.23 -42.31
N THR A 185 6.41 12.99 -41.53
CA THR A 185 5.97 14.32 -41.96
C THR A 185 7.14 15.32 -41.91
N GLU A 186 7.92 15.32 -40.83
CA GLU A 186 9.12 16.15 -40.72
C GLU A 186 10.16 15.84 -41.82
N ALA A 187 10.38 14.55 -42.10
CA ALA A 187 11.30 14.14 -43.16
C ALA A 187 10.88 14.63 -44.57
N ARG A 188 9.59 14.81 -44.81
CA ARG A 188 9.08 15.34 -46.09
C ARG A 188 9.35 16.85 -46.26
N PHE A 189 9.46 17.60 -45.19
CA PHE A 189 9.76 19.04 -45.22
C PHE A 189 11.26 19.34 -45.33
N PHE A 190 12.12 18.32 -45.13
CA PHE A 190 13.56 18.46 -45.20
C PHE A 190 14.19 17.90 -46.51
N ILE A 191 13.50 17.94 -47.67
CA ILE A 191 14.12 17.65 -48.95
C ILE A 191 14.72 18.94 -49.44
N PRO A 192 16.07 19.11 -49.46
CA PRO A 192 16.70 20.28 -50.09
C PRO A 192 16.48 20.20 -51.59
N LEU A 193 16.15 21.36 -52.20
CA LEU A 193 16.08 21.57 -53.66
C LEU A 193 17.48 21.46 -54.29
#